data_17204e0d1d900e308af3c09950261b9a
#
_entry.id   17204e0d1d900e308af3c09950261b9a
#
_cell.length_a   1.000
_cell.length_b   1.000
_cell.length_c   1.000
_cell.angle_alpha   90.00
_cell.angle_beta   90.00
_cell.angle_gamma   90.00
#
_symmetry.space_group_name_H-M   'P 1'
#
loop_
_entity.id
_entity.type
_entity.pdbx_description
1 polymer ?
#
loop_
_entity_poly.entity_id
_entity_poly.type
_entity_poly.pdbx_seq_one_letter_code
_entity_poly.pdbx_strand_id
1 'polypeptide(L)'
;YAIMETGLGGRLDSVSICTPVISVITSISLDHAEILGDTLSKITKEKVGIIKPMVPCVTINSHPDEVQTIIENECMKKKSPLIITTNSKQLLYTIGLKGNVQRENARIAELVIKTLNPTFNETYIKQGLKNVKWYGRNQIVQKQPLVIFDVAHNESGIASFINFYQLLAKGKKILIISLQSRKKINSQINAILNTFD
;
A
#
# COMPACT_ATOMS: atom_id res chain seq x y z
N TYR A 1 -8.96 18.25 8.04
CA TYR A 1 -7.98 17.70 7.07
C TYR A 1 -8.71 17.02 5.93
N ALA A 2 -8.14 17.09 4.70
CA ALA A 2 -8.54 16.30 3.56
C ALA A 2 -7.41 15.33 3.21
N ILE A 3 -7.76 14.06 2.92
CA ILE A 3 -6.82 13.06 2.44
C ILE A 3 -7.12 12.90 0.95
N MET A 4 -6.14 13.24 0.12
CA MET A 4 -6.25 13.22 -1.34
C MET A 4 -5.43 12.07 -1.88
N GLU A 5 -6.09 11.11 -2.52
CA GLU A 5 -5.44 9.98 -3.19
C GLU A 5 -5.29 10.26 -4.68
N THR A 6 -4.11 10.00 -5.25
CA THR A 6 -3.89 10.08 -6.70
C THR A 6 -4.64 8.96 -7.41
N GLY A 7 -5.34 9.31 -8.50
CA GLY A 7 -6.02 8.31 -9.32
C GLY A 7 -5.04 7.49 -10.16
N LEU A 8 -4.00 8.13 -10.71
CA LEU A 8 -3.00 7.47 -11.55
C LEU A 8 -1.65 8.19 -11.51
N GLY A 9 -0.57 7.45 -11.24
CA GLY A 9 0.78 8.00 -11.20
C GLY A 9 0.96 8.98 -10.05
N GLY A 10 1.13 10.24 -10.32
CA GLY A 10 1.34 11.31 -9.35
C GLY A 10 1.69 12.65 -10.03
N ARG A 11 2.74 12.68 -10.85
CA ARG A 11 3.26 13.92 -11.46
C ARG A 11 2.22 14.70 -12.24
N LEU A 12 1.40 14.03 -13.02
CA LEU A 12 0.35 14.62 -13.88
C LEU A 12 -1.07 14.36 -13.34
N ASP A 13 -1.18 13.82 -12.13
CA ASP A 13 -2.47 13.60 -11.51
C ASP A 13 -3.10 14.94 -11.07
N SER A 14 -4.42 15.05 -11.20
CA SER A 14 -5.15 16.28 -10.84
C SER A 14 -4.99 16.67 -9.37
N VAL A 15 -4.84 15.70 -8.47
CA VAL A 15 -4.57 15.94 -7.04
C VAL A 15 -3.24 16.67 -6.83
N SER A 16 -2.28 16.51 -7.77
CA SER A 16 -0.96 17.13 -7.66
C SER A 16 -0.94 18.64 -7.83
N ILE A 17 -2.05 19.30 -8.19
CA ILE A 17 -2.17 20.77 -8.15
C ILE A 17 -2.21 21.30 -6.72
N CYS A 18 -2.63 20.47 -5.75
CA CYS A 18 -2.69 20.86 -4.35
C CYS A 18 -1.29 20.97 -3.73
N THR A 19 -1.14 21.87 -2.78
CA THR A 19 0.03 21.91 -1.89
C THR A 19 -0.36 21.26 -0.56
N PRO A 20 0.08 20.01 -0.32
CA PRO A 20 -0.26 19.29 0.90
C PRO A 20 0.61 19.74 2.07
N VAL A 21 0.18 19.44 3.30
CA VAL A 21 1.02 19.60 4.50
C VAL A 21 1.99 18.43 4.67
N ILE A 22 1.71 17.30 3.99
CA ILE A 22 2.56 16.10 3.97
C ILE A 22 2.24 15.30 2.72
N SER A 23 3.27 14.75 2.08
CA SER A 23 3.14 13.79 0.97
C SER A 23 3.38 12.38 1.49
N VAL A 24 2.69 11.40 0.92
CA VAL A 24 2.82 9.99 1.33
C VAL A 24 3.04 9.12 0.11
N ILE A 25 4.10 8.32 0.13
CA ILE A 25 4.34 7.28 -0.87
C ILE A 25 4.25 5.93 -0.17
N THR A 26 3.23 5.16 -0.52
CA THR A 26 3.03 3.79 -0.06
C THR A 26 3.87 2.81 -0.90
N SER A 27 3.64 1.50 -0.76
CA SER A 27 4.33 0.49 -1.58
C SER A 27 4.16 0.77 -3.07
N ILE A 28 5.24 0.59 -3.83
CA ILE A 28 5.25 0.71 -5.29
C ILE A 28 5.41 -0.68 -5.89
N SER A 29 4.57 -1.00 -6.85
CA SER A 29 4.61 -2.26 -7.61
C SER A 29 4.31 -2.00 -9.08
N LEU A 30 4.54 -3.00 -9.93
CA LEU A 30 4.17 -2.94 -11.33
C LEU A 30 2.65 -2.94 -11.46
N ASP A 31 2.10 -1.80 -11.89
CA ASP A 31 0.70 -1.62 -12.26
C ASP A 31 0.59 -0.47 -13.25
N HIS A 32 -0.43 -0.51 -14.08
CA HIS A 32 -0.64 0.50 -15.13
C HIS A 32 0.58 0.71 -16.04
N ALA A 33 1.31 -0.38 -16.34
CA ALA A 33 2.56 -0.34 -17.07
C ALA A 33 2.40 0.28 -18.49
N GLU A 34 1.24 0.15 -19.07
CA GLU A 34 0.86 0.75 -20.36
C GLU A 34 0.89 2.29 -20.36
N ILE A 35 0.74 2.92 -19.19
CA ILE A 35 0.70 4.39 -19.04
C ILE A 35 1.92 4.91 -18.27
N LEU A 36 2.25 4.25 -17.15
CA LEU A 36 3.30 4.73 -16.24
C LEU A 36 4.68 4.19 -16.58
N GLY A 37 4.75 3.16 -17.46
CA GLY A 37 5.97 2.48 -17.85
C GLY A 37 6.13 1.10 -17.21
N ASP A 38 6.96 0.29 -17.84
CA ASP A 38 7.11 -1.15 -17.64
C ASP A 38 8.17 -1.53 -16.59
N THR A 39 8.72 -0.55 -15.88
CA THR A 39 9.71 -0.76 -14.81
C THR A 39 9.31 -0.04 -13.53
N LEU A 40 9.76 -0.56 -12.37
CA LEU A 40 9.55 0.10 -11.08
C LEU A 40 10.13 1.52 -11.08
N SER A 41 11.29 1.71 -11.69
CA SER A 41 11.92 3.04 -11.81
C SER A 41 11.05 4.05 -12.56
N LYS A 42 10.41 3.64 -13.68
CA LYS A 42 9.52 4.53 -14.45
C LYS A 42 8.28 4.89 -13.63
N ILE A 43 7.62 3.90 -13.03
CA ILE A 43 6.44 4.10 -12.20
C ILE A 43 6.78 5.00 -11.00
N THR A 44 7.92 4.76 -10.36
CA THR A 44 8.37 5.58 -9.22
C THR A 44 8.55 7.03 -9.61
N LYS A 45 9.19 7.31 -10.77
CA LYS A 45 9.40 8.68 -11.28
C LYS A 45 8.08 9.44 -11.47
N GLU A 46 7.02 8.76 -11.89
CA GLU A 46 5.69 9.37 -11.96
C GLU A 46 5.09 9.61 -10.57
N LYS A 47 5.23 8.65 -9.65
CA LYS A 47 4.65 8.74 -8.30
C LYS A 47 5.33 9.79 -7.43
N VAL A 48 6.65 9.94 -7.49
CA VAL A 48 7.37 10.97 -6.71
C VAL A 48 7.03 12.40 -7.12
N GLY A 49 6.33 12.59 -8.24
CA GLY A 49 5.81 13.89 -8.67
C GLY A 49 4.86 14.57 -7.67
N ILE A 50 4.28 13.81 -6.72
CA ILE A 50 3.45 14.37 -5.64
C ILE A 50 4.28 15.07 -4.56
N ILE A 51 5.57 14.80 -4.45
CA ILE A 51 6.45 15.44 -3.46
C ILE A 51 6.56 16.92 -3.80
N LYS A 52 6.37 17.79 -2.82
CA LYS A 52 6.42 19.24 -3.01
C LYS A 52 7.61 19.86 -2.29
N PRO A 53 8.12 21.01 -2.78
CA PRO A 53 9.24 21.69 -2.15
C PRO A 53 8.96 21.96 -0.67
N MET A 54 9.91 21.65 0.20
CA MET A 54 9.88 21.89 1.66
C MET A 54 8.75 21.17 2.41
N VAL A 55 7.94 20.33 1.74
CA VAL A 55 6.85 19.57 2.36
C VAL A 55 7.38 18.18 2.75
N PRO A 56 7.19 17.71 4.00
CA PRO A 56 7.62 16.37 4.40
C PRO A 56 7.04 15.28 3.52
N CYS A 57 7.85 14.26 3.22
CA CYS A 57 7.44 13.04 2.54
C CYS A 57 7.59 11.85 3.47
N VAL A 58 6.52 11.10 3.66
CA VAL A 58 6.53 9.84 4.42
C VAL A 58 6.50 8.65 3.46
N THR A 59 7.34 7.66 3.71
CA THR A 59 7.34 6.42 2.92
C THR A 59 7.68 5.19 3.79
N ILE A 60 7.56 4.00 3.19
CA ILE A 60 7.98 2.73 3.80
C ILE A 60 9.48 2.49 3.60
N ASN A 61 10.04 1.63 4.43
CA ASN A 61 11.44 1.21 4.32
C ASN A 61 11.63 -0.13 3.57
N SER A 62 10.55 -0.74 3.11
CA SER A 62 10.57 -2.03 2.39
C SER A 62 10.59 -1.87 0.87
N HIS A 63 10.90 -0.68 0.37
CA HIS A 63 11.09 -0.49 -1.07
C HIS A 63 12.35 -1.19 -1.57
N PRO A 64 12.35 -1.71 -2.82
CA PRO A 64 13.59 -2.06 -3.51
C PRO A 64 14.54 -0.84 -3.60
N ASP A 65 15.85 -1.08 -3.59
CA ASP A 65 16.87 -0.02 -3.56
C ASP A 65 16.72 1.01 -4.69
N GLU A 66 16.37 0.56 -5.91
CA GLU A 66 16.12 1.46 -7.04
C GLU A 66 14.95 2.43 -6.77
N VAL A 67 13.90 1.96 -6.12
CA VAL A 67 12.71 2.77 -5.77
C VAL A 67 13.08 3.75 -4.67
N GLN A 68 13.73 3.25 -3.63
CA GLN A 68 14.18 4.06 -2.49
C GLN A 68 15.08 5.19 -2.94
N THR A 69 16.08 4.90 -3.78
CA THR A 69 17.01 5.90 -4.33
C THR A 69 16.29 7.00 -5.12
N ILE A 70 15.26 6.66 -5.90
CA ILE A 70 14.49 7.66 -6.66
C ILE A 70 13.71 8.58 -5.72
N ILE A 71 13.09 8.03 -4.66
CA ILE A 71 12.37 8.81 -3.66
C ILE A 71 13.33 9.77 -2.94
N GLU A 72 14.46 9.27 -2.48
CA GLU A 72 15.50 10.05 -1.79
C GLU A 72 16.02 11.21 -2.65
N ASN A 73 16.36 10.92 -3.91
CA ASN A 73 16.83 11.94 -4.84
C ASN A 73 15.78 13.04 -5.09
N GLU A 74 14.51 12.68 -5.25
CA GLU A 74 13.47 13.68 -5.45
C GLU A 74 13.22 14.50 -4.19
N CYS A 75 13.24 13.88 -3.01
CA CYS A 75 13.16 14.58 -1.74
C CYS A 75 14.34 15.55 -1.56
N MET A 76 15.55 15.13 -1.85
CA MET A 76 16.75 15.97 -1.79
C MET A 76 16.64 17.16 -2.74
N LYS A 77 16.27 16.92 -3.99
CA LYS A 77 16.07 17.96 -5.01
C LYS A 77 15.05 19.03 -4.56
N LYS A 78 13.99 18.61 -3.90
CA LYS A 78 12.91 19.50 -3.43
C LYS A 78 13.14 20.03 -2.01
N LYS A 79 14.26 19.68 -1.37
CA LYS A 79 14.50 19.99 0.05
C LYS A 79 13.34 19.54 0.95
N SER A 80 12.70 18.44 0.60
CA SER A 80 11.60 17.82 1.31
C SER A 80 12.17 16.89 2.39
N PRO A 81 11.84 17.08 3.67
CA PRO A 81 12.24 16.12 4.70
C PRO A 81 11.67 14.74 4.40
N LEU A 82 12.54 13.73 4.26
CA LEU A 82 12.11 12.34 4.06
C LEU A 82 12.01 11.62 5.40
N ILE A 83 10.88 11.01 5.66
CA ILE A 83 10.58 10.28 6.88
C ILE A 83 10.18 8.86 6.49
N ILE A 84 10.93 7.88 6.98
CA ILE A 84 10.79 6.49 6.58
C ILE A 84 10.27 5.67 7.77
N THR A 85 9.33 4.75 7.52
CA THR A 85 8.89 3.81 8.56
C THR A 85 10.05 2.92 9.00
N THR A 86 10.09 2.56 10.29
CA THR A 86 11.14 1.67 10.81
C THR A 86 10.67 0.21 10.80
N ASN A 87 11.55 -0.71 10.44
CA ASN A 87 11.28 -2.17 10.50
C ASN A 87 11.15 -2.70 11.94
N SER A 88 11.63 -1.96 12.92
CA SER A 88 11.97 -2.48 14.24
C SER A 88 10.81 -2.60 15.22
N LYS A 89 9.61 -2.17 14.87
CA LYS A 89 8.48 -2.27 15.81
C LYS A 89 7.33 -3.02 15.18
N GLN A 90 7.11 -4.24 15.68
CA GLN A 90 5.80 -4.87 15.58
C GLN A 90 4.76 -3.83 15.98
N LEU A 91 3.75 -3.59 15.12
CA LEU A 91 2.62 -2.76 15.53
C LEU A 91 2.08 -3.33 16.84
N LEU A 92 2.20 -2.55 17.91
CA LEU A 92 1.80 -2.96 19.25
C LEU A 92 0.27 -3.00 19.42
N TYR A 93 -0.47 -2.66 18.36
CA TYR A 93 -1.92 -2.57 18.44
C TYR A 93 -2.61 -3.43 17.39
N THR A 94 -3.84 -3.82 17.72
CA THR A 94 -4.75 -4.47 16.79
C THR A 94 -5.18 -3.48 15.72
N ILE A 95 -5.16 -3.91 14.46
CA ILE A 95 -5.71 -3.17 13.33
C ILE A 95 -6.96 -3.85 12.79
N GLY A 96 -7.93 -3.06 12.32
CA GLY A 96 -9.20 -3.57 11.78
C GLY A 96 -9.04 -4.30 10.45
N LEU A 97 -8.08 -3.87 9.61
CA LEU A 97 -7.79 -4.48 8.32
C LEU A 97 -6.81 -5.64 8.46
N LYS A 98 -6.93 -6.65 7.60
CA LYS A 98 -6.16 -7.91 7.68
C LYS A 98 -5.03 -7.94 6.64
N GLY A 99 -3.94 -8.64 6.97
CA GLY A 99 -2.79 -8.85 6.08
C GLY A 99 -1.60 -7.91 6.35
N ASN A 100 -0.43 -8.31 5.85
CA ASN A 100 0.84 -7.60 6.13
C ASN A 100 0.88 -6.21 5.49
N VAL A 101 0.36 -6.06 4.27
CA VAL A 101 0.28 -4.76 3.59
C VAL A 101 -0.53 -3.75 4.43
N GLN A 102 -1.61 -4.20 5.07
CA GLN A 102 -2.42 -3.32 5.91
C GLN A 102 -1.71 -2.93 7.21
N ARG A 103 -0.82 -3.78 7.72
CA ARG A 103 0.06 -3.41 8.85
C ARG A 103 1.07 -2.34 8.45
N GLU A 104 1.62 -2.43 7.26
CA GLU A 104 2.52 -1.41 6.70
C GLU A 104 1.79 -0.08 6.49
N ASN A 105 0.60 -0.11 5.89
CA ASN A 105 -0.25 1.07 5.73
C ASN A 105 -0.61 1.72 7.09
N ALA A 106 -0.87 0.91 8.11
CA ALA A 106 -1.13 1.41 9.46
C ALA A 106 0.09 2.12 10.08
N ARG A 107 1.31 1.61 9.84
CA ARG A 107 2.56 2.28 10.27
C ARG A 107 2.75 3.63 9.59
N ILE A 108 2.48 3.69 8.29
CA ILE A 108 2.50 4.96 7.55
C ILE A 108 1.50 5.94 8.16
N ALA A 109 0.26 5.51 8.37
CA ALA A 109 -0.78 6.37 8.93
C ALA A 109 -0.42 6.90 10.33
N GLU A 110 0.12 6.05 11.19
CA GLU A 110 0.64 6.45 12.50
C GLU A 110 1.76 7.47 12.36
N LEU A 111 2.73 7.22 11.49
CA LEU A 111 3.89 8.08 11.28
C LEU A 111 3.47 9.45 10.73
N VAL A 112 2.52 9.49 9.80
CA VAL A 112 1.94 10.73 9.27
C VAL A 112 1.31 11.56 10.38
N ILE A 113 0.48 10.94 11.23
CA ILE A 113 -0.18 11.65 12.33
C ILE A 113 0.86 12.21 13.31
N LYS A 114 1.86 11.42 13.68
CA LYS A 114 2.92 11.83 14.60
C LYS A 114 3.83 12.91 14.00
N THR A 115 4.02 12.91 12.69
CA THR A 115 4.77 13.96 11.98
C THR A 115 4.00 15.29 12.00
N LEU A 116 2.69 15.24 11.76
CA LEU A 116 1.84 16.43 11.77
C LEU A 116 1.58 16.98 13.18
N ASN A 117 1.47 16.10 14.15
CA ASN A 117 1.28 16.45 15.56
C ASN A 117 1.98 15.45 16.48
N PRO A 118 3.24 15.73 16.90
CA PRO A 118 4.02 14.85 17.75
C PRO A 118 3.38 14.51 19.10
N THR A 119 2.50 15.37 19.59
CA THR A 119 1.79 15.20 20.88
C THR A 119 0.41 14.57 20.71
N PHE A 120 0.07 14.10 19.50
CA PHE A 120 -1.24 13.48 19.26
C PHE A 120 -1.43 12.24 20.13
N ASN A 121 -2.59 12.16 20.78
CA ASN A 121 -2.86 11.10 21.75
C ASN A 121 -2.91 9.71 21.06
N GLU A 122 -2.02 8.83 21.47
CA GLU A 122 -1.91 7.47 20.93
C GLU A 122 -3.19 6.64 21.07
N THR A 123 -4.03 6.92 22.07
CA THR A 123 -5.31 6.23 22.24
C THR A 123 -6.21 6.40 21.03
N TYR A 124 -6.26 7.60 20.46
CA TYR A 124 -7.05 7.85 19.24
C TYR A 124 -6.47 7.17 18.01
N ILE A 125 -5.12 7.13 17.89
CA ILE A 125 -4.47 6.38 16.82
C ILE A 125 -4.85 4.89 16.91
N LYS A 126 -4.73 4.31 18.10
CA LYS A 126 -5.09 2.89 18.36
C LYS A 126 -6.55 2.60 18.04
N GLN A 127 -7.45 3.47 18.48
CA GLN A 127 -8.88 3.34 18.19
C GLN A 127 -9.19 3.47 16.70
N GLY A 128 -8.61 4.45 16.02
CA GLY A 128 -8.77 4.65 14.59
C GLY A 128 -8.29 3.42 13.79
N LEU A 129 -7.08 2.93 14.05
CA LEU A 129 -6.52 1.75 13.39
C LEU A 129 -7.31 0.47 13.68
N LYS A 130 -7.84 0.31 14.90
CA LYS A 130 -8.67 -0.84 15.28
C LYS A 130 -10.03 -0.82 14.60
N ASN A 131 -10.64 0.36 14.47
CA ASN A 131 -12.02 0.51 14.01
C ASN A 131 -12.14 0.71 12.50
N VAL A 132 -11.03 0.90 11.78
CA VAL A 132 -11.05 1.06 10.33
C VAL A 132 -11.68 -0.16 9.65
N LYS A 133 -12.61 0.11 8.72
CA LYS A 133 -13.27 -0.90 7.88
C LYS A 133 -13.12 -0.47 6.43
N TRP A 134 -12.69 -1.38 5.57
CA TRP A 134 -12.61 -1.16 4.14
C TRP A 134 -12.97 -2.45 3.42
N TYR A 135 -14.03 -2.41 2.66
CA TYR A 135 -14.52 -3.59 1.95
C TYR A 135 -13.55 -4.01 0.83
N GLY A 136 -13.47 -5.32 0.59
CA GLY A 136 -12.61 -5.86 -0.45
C GLY A 136 -11.11 -5.83 -0.12
N ARG A 137 -10.73 -5.74 1.15
CA ARG A 137 -9.34 -5.89 1.61
C ARG A 137 -9.24 -7.06 2.59
N ASN A 138 -8.92 -8.25 2.10
CA ASN A 138 -8.92 -9.49 2.89
C ASN A 138 -10.18 -9.63 3.75
N GLN A 139 -11.32 -9.26 3.19
CA GLN A 139 -12.58 -9.21 3.89
C GLN A 139 -13.12 -10.60 4.14
N ILE A 140 -13.23 -11.01 5.40
CA ILE A 140 -13.92 -12.24 5.77
C ILE A 140 -15.42 -11.98 5.68
N VAL A 141 -16.05 -12.51 4.62
CA VAL A 141 -17.49 -12.37 4.39
C VAL A 141 -18.27 -13.40 5.19
N GLN A 142 -17.72 -14.63 5.30
CA GLN A 142 -18.33 -15.74 6.02
C GLN A 142 -17.24 -16.58 6.69
N LYS A 143 -17.56 -17.16 7.86
CA LYS A 143 -16.58 -17.96 8.61
C LYS A 143 -16.71 -19.46 8.40
N GLN A 144 -17.91 -19.94 8.09
CA GLN A 144 -18.21 -21.36 7.88
C GLN A 144 -19.25 -21.52 6.75
N PRO A 145 -18.82 -22.02 5.55
CA PRO A 145 -17.40 -22.15 5.14
C PRO A 145 -16.70 -20.79 5.15
N LEU A 146 -15.37 -20.82 5.23
CA LEU A 146 -14.59 -19.57 5.17
C LEU A 146 -14.67 -18.97 3.75
N VAL A 147 -15.25 -17.76 3.66
CA VAL A 147 -15.31 -16.98 2.42
C VAL A 147 -14.56 -15.67 2.63
N ILE A 148 -13.57 -15.42 1.79
CA ILE A 148 -12.76 -14.19 1.81
C ILE A 148 -12.94 -13.47 0.48
N PHE A 149 -13.20 -12.17 0.54
CA PHE A 149 -13.30 -11.30 -0.63
C PHE A 149 -12.14 -10.30 -0.63
N ASP A 150 -11.47 -10.19 -1.77
CA ASP A 150 -10.41 -9.21 -2.01
C ASP A 150 -10.49 -8.63 -3.42
N VAL A 151 -10.08 -7.40 -3.62
CA VAL A 151 -10.08 -6.73 -4.92
C VAL A 151 -8.70 -6.72 -5.58
N ALA A 152 -7.79 -7.59 -5.17
CA ALA A 152 -6.50 -7.77 -5.80
C ALA A 152 -6.64 -8.03 -7.30
N HIS A 153 -5.92 -7.26 -8.12
CA HIS A 153 -6.03 -7.31 -9.57
C HIS A 153 -4.69 -7.13 -10.30
N ASN A 154 -3.60 -7.11 -9.56
CA ASN A 154 -2.23 -7.10 -10.06
C ASN A 154 -1.40 -8.16 -9.35
N GLU A 155 -0.18 -8.43 -9.84
CA GLU A 155 0.67 -9.49 -9.31
C GLU A 155 0.99 -9.33 -7.82
N SER A 156 1.31 -8.14 -7.38
CA SER A 156 1.63 -7.85 -5.97
C SER A 156 0.41 -8.02 -5.05
N GLY A 157 -0.76 -7.56 -5.50
CA GLY A 157 -2.02 -7.73 -4.75
C GLY A 157 -2.40 -9.19 -4.59
N ILE A 158 -2.32 -9.97 -5.69
CA ILE A 158 -2.62 -11.40 -5.66
C ILE A 158 -1.63 -12.16 -4.77
N ALA A 159 -0.33 -11.87 -4.85
CA ALA A 159 0.67 -12.46 -3.96
C ALA A 159 0.35 -12.17 -2.48
N SER A 160 0.01 -10.94 -2.17
CA SER A 160 -0.39 -10.54 -0.81
C SER A 160 -1.64 -11.28 -0.32
N PHE A 161 -2.65 -11.43 -1.19
CA PHE A 161 -3.87 -12.18 -0.89
C PHE A 161 -3.57 -13.65 -0.62
N ILE A 162 -2.78 -14.33 -1.49
CA ILE A 162 -2.39 -15.73 -1.32
C ILE A 162 -1.68 -15.93 0.03
N ASN A 163 -0.70 -15.09 0.33
CA ASN A 163 0.03 -15.14 1.60
C ASN A 163 -0.89 -15.00 2.82
N PHE A 164 -1.87 -14.11 2.77
CA PHE A 164 -2.85 -13.98 3.83
C PHE A 164 -3.78 -15.17 3.93
N TYR A 165 -4.27 -15.67 2.80
CA TYR A 165 -5.19 -16.79 2.72
C TYR A 165 -4.58 -18.07 3.27
N GLN A 166 -3.32 -18.37 2.92
CA GLN A 166 -2.61 -19.56 3.39
C GLN A 166 -2.50 -19.65 4.91
N LEU A 167 -2.49 -18.52 5.62
CA LEU A 167 -2.46 -18.49 7.09
C LEU A 167 -3.79 -18.92 7.74
N LEU A 168 -4.89 -18.84 7.02
CA LEU A 168 -6.23 -19.05 7.56
C LEU A 168 -6.90 -20.33 7.04
N ALA A 169 -6.68 -20.67 5.78
CA ALA A 169 -7.43 -21.70 5.08
C ALA A 169 -6.91 -23.11 5.39
N LYS A 170 -7.83 -24.01 5.72
CA LYS A 170 -7.59 -25.45 5.89
C LYS A 170 -8.54 -26.24 5.01
N GLY A 171 -8.12 -27.42 4.54
CA GLY A 171 -8.92 -28.30 3.69
C GLY A 171 -8.99 -27.84 2.23
N LYS A 172 -10.06 -28.21 1.54
CA LYS A 172 -10.30 -27.87 0.13
C LYS A 172 -10.41 -26.35 -0.06
N LYS A 173 -9.74 -25.83 -1.08
CA LYS A 173 -9.59 -24.40 -1.34
C LYS A 173 -10.04 -24.07 -2.75
N ILE A 174 -11.05 -23.25 -2.89
CA ILE A 174 -11.61 -22.84 -4.18
C ILE A 174 -11.33 -21.35 -4.38
N LEU A 175 -10.76 -20.99 -5.52
CA LEU A 175 -10.57 -19.62 -5.95
C LEU A 175 -11.55 -19.28 -7.08
N ILE A 176 -12.27 -18.17 -6.91
CA ILE A 176 -13.01 -17.52 -7.99
C ILE A 176 -12.30 -16.21 -8.28
N ILE A 177 -11.78 -16.04 -9.49
CA ILE A 177 -11.04 -14.86 -9.89
C ILE A 177 -11.65 -14.25 -11.16
N SER A 178 -11.75 -12.92 -11.18
CA SER A 178 -12.13 -12.14 -12.36
C SER A 178 -11.18 -10.97 -12.51
N LEU A 179 -10.61 -10.82 -13.70
CA LEU A 179 -9.63 -9.79 -14.00
C LEU A 179 -10.00 -9.08 -15.31
N GLN A 180 -9.64 -7.80 -15.41
CA GLN A 180 -9.70 -7.12 -16.69
C GLN A 180 -8.67 -7.72 -17.65
N SER A 181 -9.02 -7.83 -18.94
CA SER A 181 -8.20 -8.48 -19.98
C SER A 181 -6.77 -7.91 -20.11
N ARG A 182 -6.57 -6.65 -19.77
CA ARG A 182 -5.26 -5.98 -19.80
C ARG A 182 -4.36 -6.29 -18.59
N LYS A 183 -4.91 -6.86 -17.50
CA LYS A 183 -4.12 -7.16 -16.30
C LYS A 183 -3.33 -8.45 -16.48
N LYS A 184 -2.03 -8.38 -16.22
CA LYS A 184 -1.12 -9.53 -16.30
C LYS A 184 -0.85 -10.06 -14.89
N ILE A 185 -0.98 -11.37 -14.71
CA ILE A 185 -0.73 -12.07 -13.45
C ILE A 185 0.17 -13.31 -13.65
N ASN A 186 0.93 -13.31 -14.73
CA ASN A 186 1.68 -14.50 -15.19
C ASN A 186 2.62 -15.04 -14.11
N SER A 187 3.28 -14.18 -13.35
CA SER A 187 4.17 -14.57 -12.26
C SER A 187 3.42 -15.23 -11.09
N GLN A 188 2.11 -15.06 -10.98
CA GLN A 188 1.30 -15.60 -9.89
C GLN A 188 0.53 -16.87 -10.26
N ILE A 189 0.53 -17.29 -11.52
CA ILE A 189 -0.22 -18.47 -11.98
C ILE A 189 0.20 -19.71 -11.19
N ASN A 190 1.50 -20.00 -11.10
CA ASN A 190 2.00 -21.14 -10.35
C ASN A 190 1.64 -21.09 -8.87
N ALA A 191 1.70 -19.91 -8.25
CA ALA A 191 1.30 -19.74 -6.86
C ALA A 191 -0.20 -19.99 -6.65
N ILE A 192 -1.04 -19.58 -7.61
CA ILE A 192 -2.48 -19.86 -7.61
C ILE A 192 -2.72 -21.36 -7.72
N LEU A 193 -2.15 -22.03 -8.73
CA LEU A 193 -2.33 -23.46 -8.97
C LEU A 193 -1.82 -24.34 -7.82
N ASN A 194 -0.77 -23.90 -7.12
CA ASN A 194 -0.22 -24.62 -5.96
C ASN A 194 -0.99 -24.33 -4.66
N THR A 195 -1.86 -23.33 -4.62
CA THR A 195 -2.57 -22.92 -3.41
C THR A 195 -4.02 -23.38 -3.39
N PHE A 196 -4.66 -23.43 -4.54
CA PHE A 196 -6.10 -23.73 -4.69
C PHE A 196 -6.31 -25.04 -5.46
N ASP A 197 -7.40 -25.72 -5.11
CA ASP A 197 -7.83 -27.00 -5.72
C ASP A 197 -8.56 -26.77 -7.05
#